data_c69b4cb6122f20278021158c8ad07dbf
#
_entry.id   c69b4cb6122f20278021158c8ad07dbf
#
_cell.length_a   1.000
_cell.length_b   1.000
_cell.length_c   1.000
_cell.angle_alpha   90.00
_cell.angle_beta   90.00
_cell.angle_gamma   90.00
#
_symmetry.space_group_name_H-M   'P 1'
#
loop_
_entity.id
_entity.type
_entity.pdbx_description
1 polymer ?
#
loop_
_entity_poly.entity_id
_entity_poly.type
_entity_poly.pdbx_seq_one_letter_code
_entity_poly.pdbx_strand_id
1 'polypeptide(L)'
;MKRDKKRNKGGKWEISFAPITRYSAVFCALFMGIAFMGGCVLSAGRLRSETEAALTASHGQISQKVAGAVDLLESLASLPEYYDPDIPPIDKVKKLDQISPYFGYMMICYVDSDITVYSDGAEPASLASRDYMQQLFSTGRRQVTDSFAAGADGVTLNYTVAVPLMDQKGQITGCLFCAIYFDEVVDILRQSAGNGGTGITLVGSRGQVMSSTDALPYGESIMNTLRKGVLFGTTADQLEEQLLAASPGAFWSIRDGNL
;
A
#
# COMPACT_ATOMS: atom_id res chain seq x y z
N MET A 1 -32.77 19.97 101.59
CA MET A 1 -31.46 20.10 100.91
C MET A 1 -31.37 19.03 99.84
N LYS A 2 -31.74 19.35 98.56
CA LYS A 2 -31.74 18.43 97.45
C LYS A 2 -30.42 18.61 96.67
N ARG A 3 -29.61 17.55 96.56
CA ARG A 3 -28.40 17.51 95.77
C ARG A 3 -28.75 17.10 94.32
N ASP A 4 -28.66 18.04 93.45
CA ASP A 4 -28.73 17.75 92.00
C ASP A 4 -27.47 17.04 91.53
N LYS A 5 -27.66 15.78 91.09
CA LYS A 5 -26.61 15.01 90.37
C LYS A 5 -26.56 15.49 88.93
N LYS A 6 -25.59 16.33 88.56
CA LYS A 6 -25.25 16.57 87.18
C LYS A 6 -24.72 15.32 86.53
N ARG A 7 -25.48 14.78 85.57
CA ARG A 7 -25.14 13.62 84.72
C ARG A 7 -24.17 14.08 83.69
N ASN A 8 -22.92 13.65 83.79
CA ASN A 8 -21.89 13.93 82.78
C ASN A 8 -22.18 13.07 81.57
N LYS A 9 -22.69 13.65 80.46
CA LYS A 9 -22.85 13.02 79.12
C LYS A 9 -21.47 13.01 78.43
N GLY A 10 -20.75 11.89 78.56
CA GLY A 10 -19.59 11.65 77.71
C GLY A 10 -20.01 11.59 76.21
N GLY A 11 -19.81 12.67 75.51
CA GLY A 11 -20.00 12.71 74.06
C GLY A 11 -18.95 11.84 73.39
N LYS A 12 -19.34 10.66 72.93
CA LYS A 12 -18.52 9.95 71.93
C LYS A 12 -18.50 10.78 70.63
N TRP A 13 -17.33 11.25 70.27
CA TRP A 13 -17.10 11.81 68.95
C TRP A 13 -17.12 10.66 67.97
N GLU A 14 -18.25 10.43 67.28
CA GLU A 14 -18.31 9.57 66.10
C GLU A 14 -17.75 10.32 64.94
N ILE A 15 -16.52 10.06 64.59
CA ILE A 15 -15.92 10.57 63.34
C ILE A 15 -16.62 9.84 62.19
N SER A 16 -17.51 10.54 61.49
CA SER A 16 -18.12 9.98 60.30
C SER A 16 -17.08 9.96 59.16
N PHE A 17 -16.64 8.80 58.78
CA PHE A 17 -15.71 8.60 57.65
C PHE A 17 -16.42 8.67 56.29
N ALA A 18 -17.75 8.76 56.26
CA ALA A 18 -18.55 8.79 55.03
C ALA A 18 -18.17 9.89 54.05
N PRO A 19 -17.90 11.15 54.44
CA PRO A 19 -17.45 12.16 53.47
C PRO A 19 -16.06 11.88 52.95
N ILE A 20 -15.12 11.39 53.77
CA ILE A 20 -13.74 11.10 53.37
C ILE A 20 -13.72 9.99 52.32
N THR A 21 -14.48 8.93 52.51
CA THR A 21 -14.59 7.82 51.53
C THR A 21 -15.23 8.27 50.23
N ARG A 22 -16.21 9.16 50.24
CA ARG A 22 -16.81 9.71 49.03
C ARG A 22 -15.81 10.59 48.23
N TYR A 23 -15.08 11.46 48.90
CA TYR A 23 -14.07 12.30 48.21
C TYR A 23 -12.90 11.47 47.69
N SER A 24 -12.45 10.47 48.42
CA SER A 24 -11.40 9.56 47.90
C SER A 24 -11.86 8.74 46.69
N ALA A 25 -13.11 8.27 46.68
CA ALA A 25 -13.67 7.53 45.55
C ALA A 25 -13.78 8.42 44.30
N VAL A 26 -14.25 9.67 44.45
CA VAL A 26 -14.30 10.65 43.33
C VAL A 26 -12.90 10.98 42.82
N PHE A 27 -11.93 11.17 43.70
CA PHE A 27 -10.54 11.42 43.33
C PHE A 27 -9.92 10.24 42.58
N CYS A 28 -10.12 9.01 43.08
CA CYS A 28 -9.66 7.80 42.40
C CYS A 28 -10.30 7.65 40.99
N ALA A 29 -11.61 7.92 40.88
CA ALA A 29 -12.31 7.85 39.59
C ALA A 29 -11.77 8.89 38.58
N LEU A 30 -11.53 10.12 39.05
CA LEU A 30 -10.93 11.18 38.19
C LEU A 30 -9.50 10.81 37.79
N PHE A 31 -8.68 10.32 38.71
CA PHE A 31 -7.31 9.91 38.41
C PHE A 31 -7.29 8.75 37.41
N MET A 32 -8.13 7.73 37.61
CA MET A 32 -8.26 6.63 36.62
C MET A 32 -8.74 7.11 35.29
N GLY A 33 -9.69 8.05 35.22
CA GLY A 33 -10.16 8.67 33.98
C GLY A 33 -9.06 9.42 33.23
N ILE A 34 -8.26 10.20 33.95
CA ILE A 34 -7.11 10.93 33.37
C ILE A 34 -6.03 9.94 32.91
N ALA A 35 -5.71 8.92 33.71
CA ALA A 35 -4.72 7.91 33.34
C ALA A 35 -5.18 7.09 32.12
N PHE A 36 -6.47 6.74 32.04
CA PHE A 36 -7.05 6.06 30.89
C PHE A 36 -7.00 6.92 29.63
N MET A 37 -7.44 8.20 29.71
CA MET A 37 -7.37 9.11 28.59
C MET A 37 -5.93 9.35 28.13
N GLY A 38 -5.01 9.54 29.07
CA GLY A 38 -3.58 9.66 28.77
C GLY A 38 -3.02 8.41 28.06
N GLY A 39 -3.41 7.22 28.54
CA GLY A 39 -3.07 5.95 27.90
C GLY A 39 -3.62 5.83 26.47
N CYS A 40 -4.87 6.21 26.24
CA CYS A 40 -5.48 6.22 24.91
C CYS A 40 -4.76 7.16 23.94
N VAL A 41 -4.42 8.38 24.37
CA VAL A 41 -3.71 9.36 23.54
C VAL A 41 -2.31 8.86 23.18
N LEU A 42 -1.57 8.31 24.16
CA LEU A 42 -0.24 7.76 23.91
C LEU A 42 -0.28 6.55 22.97
N SER A 43 -1.26 5.65 23.16
CA SER A 43 -1.44 4.48 22.31
C SER A 43 -1.82 4.87 20.87
N ALA A 44 -2.72 5.85 20.72
CA ALA A 44 -3.09 6.37 19.40
C ALA A 44 -1.89 7.04 18.69
N GLY A 45 -1.09 7.82 19.42
CA GLY A 45 0.12 8.43 18.89
C GLY A 45 1.16 7.41 18.43
N ARG A 46 1.34 6.35 19.22
CA ARG A 46 2.25 5.25 18.89
C ARG A 46 1.76 4.48 17.66
N LEU A 47 0.48 4.09 17.63
CA LEU A 47 -0.12 3.38 16.49
C LEU A 47 0.03 4.19 15.19
N ARG A 48 -0.26 5.49 15.25
CA ARG A 48 -0.08 6.38 14.10
C ARG A 48 1.38 6.40 13.62
N SER A 49 2.34 6.55 14.53
CA SER A 49 3.77 6.58 14.18
C SER A 49 4.24 5.25 13.57
N GLU A 50 3.80 4.12 14.11
CA GLU A 50 4.12 2.78 13.59
C GLU A 50 3.51 2.58 12.20
N THR A 51 2.26 3.02 11.98
CA THR A 51 1.58 2.94 10.67
C THR A 51 2.24 3.84 9.63
N GLU A 52 2.59 5.09 9.99
CA GLU A 52 3.29 6.01 9.09
C GLU A 52 4.69 5.48 8.72
N ALA A 53 5.40 4.87 9.66
CA ALA A 53 6.70 4.26 9.41
C ALA A 53 6.59 3.05 8.46
N ALA A 54 5.61 2.18 8.69
CA ALA A 54 5.36 1.01 7.84
C ALA A 54 4.95 1.42 6.41
N LEU A 55 4.09 2.44 6.27
CA LEU A 55 3.70 2.99 4.98
C LEU A 55 4.88 3.59 4.24
N THR A 56 5.71 4.39 4.93
CA THR A 56 6.89 5.02 4.33
C THR A 56 7.91 3.98 3.88
N ALA A 57 8.13 2.94 4.68
CA ALA A 57 9.06 1.86 4.35
C ALA A 57 8.57 1.07 3.12
N SER A 58 7.30 0.65 3.10
CA SER A 58 6.73 -0.11 1.97
C SER A 58 6.71 0.72 0.68
N HIS A 59 6.25 1.97 0.76
CA HIS A 59 6.24 2.89 -0.39
C HIS A 59 7.66 3.11 -0.93
N GLY A 60 8.64 3.35 -0.04
CA GLY A 60 10.03 3.58 -0.45
C GLY A 60 10.62 2.37 -1.17
N GLN A 61 10.43 1.15 -0.65
CA GLN A 61 10.96 -0.07 -1.25
C GLN A 61 10.29 -0.39 -2.59
N ILE A 62 8.95 -0.29 -2.68
CA ILE A 62 8.23 -0.51 -3.94
C ILE A 62 8.65 0.52 -4.98
N SER A 63 8.71 1.80 -4.61
CA SER A 63 9.13 2.88 -5.50
C SER A 63 10.56 2.68 -6.02
N GLN A 64 11.48 2.28 -5.15
CA GLN A 64 12.87 1.98 -5.54
C GLN A 64 12.94 0.79 -6.52
N LYS A 65 12.13 -0.25 -6.30
CA LYS A 65 12.08 -1.40 -7.19
C LYS A 65 11.55 -1.03 -8.57
N VAL A 66 10.46 -0.28 -8.63
CA VAL A 66 9.90 0.23 -9.89
C VAL A 66 10.90 1.16 -10.60
N ALA A 67 11.53 2.08 -9.87
CA ALA A 67 12.55 2.98 -10.42
C ALA A 67 13.73 2.21 -11.01
N GLY A 68 14.24 1.19 -10.32
CA GLY A 68 15.32 0.34 -10.83
C GLY A 68 14.95 -0.38 -12.13
N ALA A 69 13.71 -0.84 -12.26
CA ALA A 69 13.22 -1.45 -13.50
C ALA A 69 13.11 -0.42 -14.64
N VAL A 70 12.63 0.78 -14.34
CA VAL A 70 12.59 1.89 -15.30
C VAL A 70 13.99 2.25 -15.77
N ASP A 71 14.92 2.46 -14.85
CA ASP A 71 16.31 2.87 -15.17
C ASP A 71 17.02 1.81 -16.04
N LEU A 72 16.80 0.52 -15.74
CA LEU A 72 17.31 -0.55 -16.58
C LEU A 72 16.76 -0.48 -18.00
N LEU A 73 15.42 -0.41 -18.13
CA LEU A 73 14.77 -0.41 -19.44
C LEU A 73 15.11 0.86 -20.23
N GLU A 74 15.18 2.04 -19.60
CA GLU A 74 15.60 3.29 -20.26
C GLU A 74 17.07 3.21 -20.71
N SER A 75 17.93 2.58 -19.90
CA SER A 75 19.32 2.34 -20.29
C SER A 75 19.42 1.42 -21.51
N LEU A 76 18.67 0.33 -21.55
CA LEU A 76 18.60 -0.56 -22.70
C LEU A 76 17.98 0.15 -23.92
N ALA A 77 16.90 0.90 -23.73
CA ALA A 77 16.21 1.63 -24.80
C ALA A 77 17.10 2.70 -25.46
N SER A 78 18.13 3.18 -24.78
CA SER A 78 19.11 4.14 -25.33
C SER A 78 20.14 3.49 -26.28
N LEU A 79 20.22 2.16 -26.29
CA LEU A 79 21.18 1.45 -27.12
C LEU A 79 20.64 1.29 -28.55
N PRO A 80 21.46 1.62 -29.60
CA PRO A 80 21.05 1.52 -30.98
C PRO A 80 20.47 0.16 -31.37
N GLU A 81 20.98 -0.91 -30.79
CA GLU A 81 20.55 -2.27 -31.10
C GLU A 81 19.06 -2.54 -30.78
N TYR A 82 18.40 -1.74 -29.93
CA TYR A 82 16.99 -1.94 -29.62
C TYR A 82 16.06 -1.03 -30.44
N TYR A 83 16.45 0.21 -30.73
CA TYR A 83 15.61 1.10 -31.52
C TYR A 83 15.87 1.05 -33.02
N ASP A 84 16.98 0.43 -33.50
CA ASP A 84 17.28 0.27 -34.91
C ASP A 84 16.28 -0.70 -35.54
N PRO A 85 15.49 -0.25 -36.55
CA PRO A 85 14.51 -1.10 -37.21
C PRO A 85 15.15 -2.17 -38.13
N ASP A 86 16.42 -2.01 -38.54
CA ASP A 86 17.10 -2.95 -39.39
C ASP A 86 17.56 -4.22 -38.66
N ILE A 87 17.56 -4.20 -37.30
CA ILE A 87 17.89 -5.36 -36.50
C ILE A 87 16.62 -6.21 -36.24
N PRO A 88 16.64 -7.51 -36.63
CA PRO A 88 15.51 -8.39 -36.46
C PRO A 88 15.05 -8.49 -35.00
N PRO A 89 13.72 -8.51 -34.70
CA PRO A 89 13.20 -8.63 -33.34
C PRO A 89 13.78 -9.79 -32.55
N ILE A 90 13.99 -10.95 -33.19
CA ILE A 90 14.51 -12.16 -32.53
C ILE A 90 15.94 -11.98 -32.01
N ASP A 91 16.77 -11.17 -32.68
CA ASP A 91 18.14 -10.91 -32.23
C ASP A 91 18.17 -9.93 -31.05
N LYS A 92 17.20 -9.02 -31.00
CA LYS A 92 16.99 -8.13 -29.82
C LYS A 92 16.60 -8.94 -28.60
N VAL A 93 15.66 -9.87 -28.74
CA VAL A 93 15.08 -10.66 -27.67
C VAL A 93 16.09 -11.60 -27.03
N LYS A 94 16.92 -12.30 -27.81
CA LYS A 94 17.94 -13.20 -27.27
C LYS A 94 18.86 -12.57 -26.24
N LYS A 95 19.19 -11.29 -26.41
CA LYS A 95 20.00 -10.56 -25.45
C LYS A 95 19.20 -10.19 -24.20
N LEU A 96 17.92 -9.83 -24.36
CA LEU A 96 17.04 -9.49 -23.24
C LEU A 96 16.80 -10.69 -22.34
N ASP A 97 16.62 -11.87 -22.91
CA ASP A 97 16.44 -13.11 -22.14
C ASP A 97 17.67 -13.52 -21.33
N GLN A 98 18.87 -13.20 -21.82
CA GLN A 98 20.09 -13.39 -21.06
C GLN A 98 20.19 -12.48 -19.84
N ILE A 99 19.61 -11.26 -19.92
CA ILE A 99 19.67 -10.24 -18.88
C ILE A 99 18.60 -10.48 -17.80
N SER A 100 17.39 -10.88 -18.20
CA SER A 100 16.22 -11.01 -17.34
C SER A 100 16.46 -11.78 -16.02
N PRO A 101 17.13 -12.95 -16.00
CA PRO A 101 17.35 -13.72 -14.78
C PRO A 101 18.23 -13.01 -13.74
N TYR A 102 19.17 -12.16 -14.19
CA TYR A 102 20.06 -11.43 -13.26
C TYR A 102 19.32 -10.39 -12.41
N PHE A 103 18.18 -9.92 -12.90
CA PHE A 103 17.34 -8.94 -12.20
C PHE A 103 16.15 -9.59 -11.49
N GLY A 104 15.98 -10.90 -11.61
CA GLY A 104 14.85 -11.62 -11.04
C GLY A 104 13.52 -11.31 -11.72
N TYR A 105 13.53 -10.80 -12.95
CA TYR A 105 12.31 -10.52 -13.70
C TYR A 105 11.77 -11.81 -14.34
N MET A 106 10.45 -11.85 -14.49
CA MET A 106 9.80 -12.95 -15.20
C MET A 106 10.28 -13.00 -16.65
N MET A 107 10.34 -11.84 -17.30
CA MET A 107 10.82 -11.67 -18.67
C MET A 107 11.12 -10.20 -18.97
N ILE A 108 11.99 -9.96 -19.96
CA ILE A 108 12.15 -8.66 -20.61
C ILE A 108 11.85 -8.89 -22.09
N CYS A 109 10.89 -8.16 -22.63
CA CYS A 109 10.41 -8.34 -24.00
C CYS A 109 10.62 -7.09 -24.85
N TYR A 110 10.72 -7.32 -26.15
CA TYR A 110 10.68 -6.30 -27.18
C TYR A 110 9.29 -6.28 -27.83
N VAL A 111 8.78 -5.10 -28.10
CA VAL A 111 7.52 -4.86 -28.85
C VAL A 111 7.83 -3.95 -30.01
N ASP A 112 7.39 -4.31 -31.21
CA ASP A 112 7.57 -3.51 -32.41
C ASP A 112 6.54 -2.37 -32.55
N SER A 113 6.61 -1.62 -33.67
CA SER A 113 5.69 -0.52 -33.96
C SER A 113 4.24 -0.97 -34.19
N ASP A 114 4.00 -2.23 -34.51
CA ASP A 114 2.67 -2.81 -34.73
C ASP A 114 2.09 -3.39 -33.41
N ILE A 115 2.76 -3.12 -32.28
CA ILE A 115 2.41 -3.60 -30.94
C ILE A 115 2.42 -5.13 -30.88
N THR A 116 3.33 -5.77 -31.60
CA THR A 116 3.59 -7.20 -31.53
C THR A 116 4.75 -7.46 -30.57
N VAL A 117 4.52 -8.31 -29.57
CA VAL A 117 5.52 -8.71 -28.59
C VAL A 117 6.32 -9.91 -29.11
N TYR A 118 7.60 -9.84 -28.86
CA TYR A 118 8.58 -10.91 -29.12
C TYR A 118 9.26 -11.30 -27.81
N SER A 119 9.36 -12.61 -27.57
CA SER A 119 10.15 -13.22 -26.50
C SER A 119 10.85 -14.46 -27.04
N ASP A 120 12.00 -14.85 -26.45
CA ASP A 120 12.74 -16.00 -26.97
C ASP A 120 11.94 -17.28 -26.76
N GLY A 121 11.93 -18.12 -27.80
CA GLY A 121 11.23 -19.42 -27.76
C GLY A 121 9.71 -19.37 -27.78
N ALA A 122 9.08 -18.19 -27.93
CA ALA A 122 7.63 -18.05 -28.03
C ALA A 122 7.20 -17.46 -29.37
N GLU A 123 6.00 -17.82 -29.81
CA GLU A 123 5.38 -17.21 -30.99
C GLU A 123 5.04 -15.73 -30.73
N PRO A 124 5.26 -14.84 -31.71
CA PRO A 124 4.87 -13.44 -31.57
C PRO A 124 3.37 -13.29 -31.31
N ALA A 125 3.01 -12.37 -30.42
CA ALA A 125 1.63 -12.11 -30.03
C ALA A 125 1.30 -10.63 -30.02
N SER A 126 0.04 -10.25 -30.36
CA SER A 126 -0.37 -8.86 -30.33
C SER A 126 -0.72 -8.41 -28.90
N LEU A 127 -0.19 -7.25 -28.50
CA LEU A 127 -0.56 -6.54 -27.27
C LEU A 127 -1.41 -5.30 -27.55
N ALA A 128 -1.92 -5.13 -28.75
CA ALA A 128 -2.70 -3.94 -29.15
C ALA A 128 -3.99 -3.74 -28.35
N SER A 129 -4.54 -4.81 -27.74
CA SER A 129 -5.71 -4.72 -26.85
C SER A 129 -5.38 -4.29 -25.41
N ARG A 130 -4.11 -4.13 -25.05
CA ARG A 130 -3.70 -3.75 -23.71
C ARG A 130 -3.67 -2.23 -23.55
N ASP A 131 -4.46 -1.70 -22.63
CA ASP A 131 -4.62 -0.26 -22.39
C ASP A 131 -3.27 0.44 -22.16
N TYR A 132 -2.36 -0.16 -21.40
CA TYR A 132 -1.05 0.42 -21.12
C TYR A 132 -0.15 0.51 -22.36
N MET A 133 -0.28 -0.41 -23.31
CA MET A 133 0.41 -0.32 -24.60
C MET A 133 -0.17 0.80 -25.46
N GLN A 134 -1.49 0.89 -25.55
CA GLN A 134 -2.13 2.01 -26.28
C GLN A 134 -1.73 3.36 -25.70
N GLN A 135 -1.69 3.49 -24.37
CA GLN A 135 -1.23 4.71 -23.70
C GLN A 135 0.24 5.01 -23.98
N LEU A 136 1.13 4.00 -23.92
CA LEU A 136 2.54 4.17 -24.22
C LEU A 136 2.74 4.68 -25.65
N PHE A 137 2.15 4.01 -26.66
CA PHE A 137 2.32 4.37 -28.05
C PHE A 137 1.65 5.70 -28.43
N SER A 138 0.55 6.08 -27.78
CA SER A 138 -0.13 7.36 -28.02
C SER A 138 0.55 8.55 -27.35
N THR A 139 1.18 8.35 -26.18
CA THR A 139 1.74 9.45 -25.37
C THR A 139 3.27 9.53 -25.42
N GLY A 140 3.95 8.47 -25.84
CA GLY A 140 5.41 8.35 -25.75
C GLY A 140 5.94 8.32 -24.32
N ARG A 141 5.08 8.00 -23.33
CA ARG A 141 5.46 7.98 -21.93
C ARG A 141 5.54 6.56 -21.41
N ARG A 142 6.53 6.31 -20.55
CA ARG A 142 6.63 5.05 -19.81
C ARG A 142 5.35 4.72 -19.07
N GLN A 143 5.07 3.44 -18.91
CA GLN A 143 3.90 2.91 -18.22
C GLN A 143 4.32 1.95 -17.13
N VAL A 144 3.60 2.01 -15.99
CA VAL A 144 3.67 1.01 -14.92
C VAL A 144 2.24 0.55 -14.68
N THR A 145 2.02 -0.75 -14.72
CA THR A 145 0.66 -1.30 -14.58
C THR A 145 0.32 -1.66 -13.14
N ASP A 146 -0.97 -1.75 -12.85
CA ASP A 146 -1.45 -2.55 -11.71
C ASP A 146 -1.08 -4.02 -11.90
N SER A 147 -1.19 -4.83 -10.84
CA SER A 147 -0.96 -6.27 -10.99
C SER A 147 -2.07 -6.95 -11.79
N PHE A 148 -1.69 -7.94 -12.57
CA PHE A 148 -2.61 -8.77 -13.34
C PHE A 148 -2.05 -10.19 -13.52
N ALA A 149 -2.91 -11.15 -13.90
CA ALA A 149 -2.47 -12.50 -14.19
C ALA A 149 -1.66 -12.55 -15.50
N ALA A 150 -0.52 -13.24 -15.47
CA ALA A 150 0.33 -13.41 -16.65
C ALA A 150 -0.43 -14.05 -17.81
N GLY A 151 -0.20 -13.56 -19.02
CA GLY A 151 -0.85 -14.12 -20.20
C GLY A 151 -0.41 -15.55 -20.53
N ALA A 152 0.77 -15.96 -20.05
CA ALA A 152 1.34 -17.29 -20.30
C ALA A 152 0.64 -18.41 -19.55
N ASP A 153 0.24 -18.18 -18.29
CA ASP A 153 -0.36 -19.22 -17.43
C ASP A 153 -1.74 -18.84 -16.88
N GLY A 154 -2.13 -17.56 -16.99
CA GLY A 154 -3.40 -17.04 -16.50
C GLY A 154 -3.52 -17.00 -14.95
N VAL A 155 -2.48 -17.31 -14.22
CA VAL A 155 -2.49 -17.48 -12.75
C VAL A 155 -1.44 -16.63 -12.05
N THR A 156 -0.20 -16.63 -12.53
CA THR A 156 0.90 -15.90 -11.90
C THR A 156 0.65 -14.41 -11.96
N LEU A 157 0.58 -13.76 -10.79
CA LEU A 157 0.43 -12.31 -10.73
C LEU A 157 1.76 -11.63 -11.03
N ASN A 158 1.71 -10.65 -11.91
CA ASN A 158 2.83 -9.79 -12.26
C ASN A 158 2.35 -8.34 -12.42
N TYR A 159 3.29 -7.42 -12.45
CA TYR A 159 3.09 -6.06 -12.96
C TYR A 159 4.12 -5.78 -14.04
N THR A 160 3.82 -4.84 -14.90
CA THR A 160 4.66 -4.52 -16.05
C THR A 160 5.19 -3.09 -15.94
N VAL A 161 6.48 -2.94 -16.22
CA VAL A 161 7.10 -1.64 -16.48
C VAL A 161 7.44 -1.62 -17.97
N ALA A 162 7.00 -0.59 -18.70
CA ALA A 162 7.22 -0.44 -20.13
C ALA A 162 7.78 0.94 -20.45
N VAL A 163 8.78 1.00 -21.35
CA VAL A 163 9.40 2.24 -21.81
C VAL A 163 9.39 2.28 -23.33
N PRO A 164 9.12 3.44 -23.95
CA PRO A 164 9.13 3.57 -25.41
C PRO A 164 10.56 3.50 -25.95
N LEU A 165 10.71 2.92 -27.15
CA LEU A 165 11.89 3.04 -27.97
C LEU A 165 11.70 4.20 -28.95
N MET A 166 12.61 5.14 -28.91
CA MET A 166 12.57 6.34 -29.75
C MET A 166 13.73 6.33 -30.72
N ASP A 167 13.46 6.61 -31.99
CA ASP A 167 14.50 6.87 -32.97
C ASP A 167 15.16 8.24 -32.76
N GLN A 168 16.20 8.54 -33.56
CA GLN A 168 16.90 9.83 -33.48
C GLN A 168 16.02 11.04 -33.80
N LYS A 169 14.83 10.83 -34.40
CA LYS A 169 13.85 11.89 -34.70
C LYS A 169 12.77 12.01 -33.65
N GLY A 170 12.84 11.18 -32.56
CA GLY A 170 11.85 11.14 -31.49
C GLY A 170 10.54 10.43 -31.87
N GLN A 171 10.56 9.59 -32.92
CA GLN A 171 9.42 8.76 -33.29
C GLN A 171 9.49 7.43 -32.54
N ILE A 172 8.33 6.94 -32.06
CA ILE A 172 8.25 5.66 -31.39
C ILE A 172 8.41 4.53 -32.39
N THR A 173 9.45 3.73 -32.24
CA THR A 173 9.75 2.56 -33.07
C THR A 173 9.35 1.24 -32.43
N GLY A 174 8.97 1.28 -31.17
CA GLY A 174 8.59 0.11 -30.39
C GLY A 174 8.60 0.41 -28.89
N CYS A 175 8.64 -0.63 -28.08
CA CYS A 175 8.91 -0.48 -26.67
C CYS A 175 9.67 -1.69 -26.10
N LEU A 176 10.34 -1.47 -24.97
CA LEU A 176 10.81 -2.53 -24.09
C LEU A 176 9.89 -2.60 -22.87
N PHE A 177 9.58 -3.81 -22.44
CA PHE A 177 8.92 -3.98 -21.14
C PHE A 177 9.50 -5.14 -20.36
N CYS A 178 9.44 -5.06 -19.05
CA CYS A 178 9.67 -6.19 -18.16
C CYS A 178 8.40 -6.56 -17.40
N ALA A 179 8.14 -7.86 -17.29
CA ALA A 179 7.16 -8.41 -16.37
C ALA A 179 7.88 -8.81 -15.08
N ILE A 180 7.37 -8.34 -13.95
CA ILE A 180 7.99 -8.52 -12.63
C ILE A 180 7.01 -9.30 -11.76
N TYR A 181 7.50 -10.33 -11.06
CA TYR A 181 6.69 -11.11 -10.13
C TYR A 181 6.09 -10.23 -9.04
N PHE A 182 4.78 -10.34 -8.85
CA PHE A 182 4.08 -9.54 -7.85
C PHE A 182 4.36 -10.01 -6.42
N ASP A 183 4.80 -11.25 -6.23
CA ASP A 183 5.16 -11.82 -4.93
C ASP A 183 6.23 -11.01 -4.20
N GLU A 184 7.13 -10.36 -4.93
CA GLU A 184 8.13 -9.49 -4.33
C GLU A 184 7.51 -8.25 -3.67
N VAL A 185 6.43 -7.71 -4.26
CA VAL A 185 5.66 -6.62 -3.66
C VAL A 185 4.93 -7.12 -2.40
N VAL A 186 4.36 -8.30 -2.46
CA VAL A 186 3.71 -8.96 -1.30
C VAL A 186 4.69 -9.12 -0.14
N ASP A 187 5.92 -9.55 -0.41
CA ASP A 187 6.95 -9.72 0.59
C ASP A 187 7.41 -8.39 1.21
N ILE A 188 7.51 -7.32 0.39
CA ILE A 188 7.78 -5.96 0.88
C ILE A 188 6.68 -5.51 1.87
N LEU A 189 5.41 -5.72 1.52
CA LEU A 189 4.30 -5.35 2.40
C LEU A 189 4.35 -6.12 3.72
N ARG A 190 4.58 -7.44 3.68
CA ARG A 190 4.70 -8.29 4.87
C ARG A 190 5.85 -7.86 5.77
N GLN A 191 7.03 -7.59 5.20
CA GLN A 191 8.19 -7.13 5.96
C GLN A 191 7.95 -5.76 6.59
N SER A 192 7.31 -4.84 5.86
CA SER A 192 7.01 -3.50 6.35
C SER A 192 5.94 -3.49 7.43
N ALA A 193 4.95 -4.39 7.37
CA ALA A 193 3.94 -4.56 8.40
C ALA A 193 4.53 -5.08 9.73
N GLY A 194 5.62 -5.86 9.67
CA GLY A 194 6.28 -6.41 10.84
C GLY A 194 5.37 -7.29 11.69
N ASN A 195 5.73 -7.47 12.96
CA ASN A 195 4.94 -8.24 13.93
C ASN A 195 4.01 -7.36 14.79
N GLY A 196 3.87 -6.07 14.44
CA GLY A 196 3.24 -5.04 15.28
C GLY A 196 1.71 -4.93 15.15
N GLY A 197 1.05 -5.79 14.39
CA GLY A 197 -0.41 -5.70 14.18
C GLY A 197 -0.83 -4.59 13.20
N THR A 198 0.12 -3.97 12.49
CA THR A 198 -0.18 -2.99 11.44
C THR A 198 -0.51 -3.72 10.14
N GLY A 199 -1.73 -3.55 9.64
CA GLY A 199 -2.12 -4.03 8.31
C GLY A 199 -1.71 -3.04 7.22
N ILE A 200 -1.17 -3.57 6.10
CA ILE A 200 -0.85 -2.77 4.91
C ILE A 200 -1.63 -3.35 3.73
N THR A 201 -2.32 -2.49 3.00
CA THR A 201 -3.04 -2.87 1.80
C THR A 201 -2.56 -2.02 0.62
N LEU A 202 -2.14 -2.68 -0.44
CA LEU A 202 -1.84 -2.03 -1.71
C LEU A 202 -3.11 -2.00 -2.55
N VAL A 203 -3.46 -0.80 -3.01
CA VAL A 203 -4.67 -0.54 -3.79
C VAL A 203 -4.26 -0.10 -5.19
N GLY A 204 -4.89 -0.65 -6.21
CA GLY A 204 -4.65 -0.30 -7.60
C GLY A 204 -5.35 1.00 -8.01
N SER A 205 -5.08 1.41 -9.24
CA SER A 205 -5.54 2.69 -9.82
C SER A 205 -7.06 2.86 -9.85
N ARG A 206 -7.83 1.76 -9.76
CA ARG A 206 -9.31 1.76 -9.74
C ARG A 206 -9.90 1.45 -8.36
N GLY A 207 -9.08 1.52 -7.30
CA GLY A 207 -9.54 1.25 -5.94
C GLY A 207 -9.68 -0.24 -5.58
N GLN A 208 -9.19 -1.15 -6.42
CA GLN A 208 -9.19 -2.59 -6.14
C GLN A 208 -7.99 -2.98 -5.26
N VAL A 209 -8.19 -3.95 -4.37
CA VAL A 209 -7.14 -4.56 -3.56
C VAL A 209 -6.20 -5.35 -4.47
N MET A 210 -4.93 -4.97 -4.50
CA MET A 210 -3.87 -5.70 -5.21
C MET A 210 -3.12 -6.67 -4.28
N SER A 211 -2.93 -6.28 -3.03
CA SER A 211 -2.39 -7.14 -1.97
C SER A 211 -2.75 -6.57 -0.60
N SER A 212 -2.91 -7.44 0.38
CA SER A 212 -3.17 -7.02 1.76
C SER A 212 -2.53 -7.99 2.75
N THR A 213 -1.92 -7.46 3.80
CA THR A 213 -1.46 -8.27 4.94
C THR A 213 -2.63 -8.66 5.87
N ASP A 214 -3.79 -8.01 5.73
CA ASP A 214 -5.03 -8.29 6.48
C ASP A 214 -5.95 -9.29 5.76
N ALA A 215 -5.41 -10.06 4.82
CA ALA A 215 -6.14 -11.09 4.05
C ALA A 215 -7.39 -10.56 3.31
N LEU A 216 -7.38 -9.29 2.88
CA LEU A 216 -8.43 -8.78 2.01
C LEU A 216 -8.33 -9.44 0.63
N PRO A 217 -9.47 -9.82 0.01
CA PRO A 217 -9.46 -10.54 -1.25
C PRO A 217 -8.90 -9.69 -2.40
N TYR A 218 -8.06 -10.31 -3.23
CA TYR A 218 -7.53 -9.69 -4.44
C TYR A 218 -8.66 -9.30 -5.42
N GLY A 219 -8.56 -8.11 -6.00
CA GLY A 219 -9.50 -7.60 -7.01
C GLY A 219 -10.78 -6.99 -6.43
N GLU A 220 -11.08 -7.16 -5.14
CA GLU A 220 -12.23 -6.49 -4.53
C GLU A 220 -11.97 -5.00 -4.32
N SER A 221 -13.03 -4.19 -4.39
CA SER A 221 -12.92 -2.76 -4.04
C SER A 221 -12.64 -2.61 -2.55
N ILE A 222 -11.58 -1.85 -2.22
CA ILE A 222 -11.25 -1.51 -0.84
C ILE A 222 -12.42 -0.79 -0.14
N MET A 223 -13.24 -0.06 -0.90
CA MET A 223 -14.40 0.66 -0.38
C MET A 223 -15.47 -0.29 0.18
N ASN A 224 -15.56 -1.53 -0.31
CA ASN A 224 -16.45 -2.53 0.26
C ASN A 224 -16.11 -2.85 1.72
N THR A 225 -14.82 -2.80 2.07
CA THR A 225 -14.34 -3.00 3.45
C THR A 225 -14.52 -1.73 4.28
N LEU A 226 -14.16 -0.57 3.74
CA LEU A 226 -14.21 0.70 4.47
C LEU A 226 -15.63 1.16 4.78
N ARG A 227 -16.60 0.90 3.90
CA ARG A 227 -18.02 1.24 4.12
C ARG A 227 -18.72 0.37 5.18
N LYS A 228 -18.12 -0.74 5.60
CA LYS A 228 -18.65 -1.57 6.71
C LYS A 228 -18.35 -0.99 8.09
N GLY A 229 -17.40 -0.05 8.19
CA GLY A 229 -17.01 0.61 9.44
C GLY A 229 -17.66 1.97 9.63
N VAL A 230 -17.63 2.46 10.86
CA VAL A 230 -17.95 3.86 11.17
C VAL A 230 -16.68 4.69 11.02
N LEU A 231 -16.70 5.64 10.10
CA LEU A 231 -15.56 6.54 9.80
C LEU A 231 -15.65 7.80 10.67
N PHE A 232 -14.50 8.26 11.15
CA PHE A 232 -14.38 9.51 11.93
C PHE A 232 -13.48 10.50 11.20
N GLY A 233 -13.97 11.73 11.05
CA GLY A 233 -13.23 12.83 10.42
C GLY A 233 -13.27 12.83 8.89
N THR A 234 -13.94 11.85 8.26
CA THR A 234 -14.14 11.78 6.80
C THR A 234 -15.42 11.02 6.47
N THR A 235 -15.89 11.18 5.22
CA THR A 235 -16.97 10.36 4.67
C THR A 235 -16.42 9.30 3.72
N ALA A 236 -17.20 8.25 3.41
CA ALA A 236 -16.79 7.21 2.48
C ALA A 236 -16.47 7.77 1.09
N ASP A 237 -17.25 8.74 0.61
CA ASP A 237 -17.04 9.34 -0.71
C ASP A 237 -15.78 10.22 -0.76
N GLN A 238 -15.52 11.01 0.30
CA GLN A 238 -14.27 11.77 0.42
C GLN A 238 -13.03 10.85 0.47
N LEU A 239 -13.15 9.73 1.18
CA LEU A 239 -12.07 8.77 1.27
C LEU A 239 -11.81 8.07 -0.08
N GLU A 240 -12.85 7.74 -0.83
CA GLU A 240 -12.74 7.19 -2.18
C GLU A 240 -12.04 8.17 -3.12
N GLU A 241 -12.42 9.44 -3.10
CA GLU A 241 -11.77 10.49 -3.89
C GLU A 241 -10.28 10.64 -3.51
N GLN A 242 -9.95 10.65 -2.22
CA GLN A 242 -8.55 10.72 -1.75
C GLN A 242 -7.73 9.51 -2.18
N LEU A 243 -8.29 8.31 -2.10
CA LEU A 243 -7.62 7.08 -2.53
C LEU A 243 -7.33 7.08 -4.02
N LEU A 244 -8.33 7.43 -4.85
CA LEU A 244 -8.17 7.49 -6.31
C LEU A 244 -7.22 8.61 -6.76
N ALA A 245 -7.16 9.69 -6.00
CA ALA A 245 -6.21 10.80 -6.23
C ALA A 245 -4.81 10.49 -5.67
N ALA A 246 -4.58 9.33 -5.04
CA ALA A 246 -3.35 8.98 -4.32
C ALA A 246 -2.92 10.07 -3.31
N SER A 247 -3.89 10.77 -2.72
CA SER A 247 -3.63 11.85 -1.77
C SER A 247 -3.36 11.29 -0.37
N PRO A 248 -2.29 11.74 0.30
CA PRO A 248 -2.01 11.30 1.66
C PRO A 248 -3.11 11.78 2.62
N GLY A 249 -3.50 10.92 3.56
CA GLY A 249 -4.50 11.23 4.56
C GLY A 249 -4.47 10.25 5.72
N ALA A 250 -5.18 10.60 6.80
CA ALA A 250 -5.38 9.74 7.94
C ALA A 250 -6.82 9.88 8.45
N PHE A 251 -7.42 8.78 8.82
CA PHE A 251 -8.75 8.75 9.41
C PHE A 251 -8.82 7.62 10.45
N TRP A 252 -9.83 7.65 11.27
CA TRP A 252 -10.13 6.61 12.24
C TRP A 252 -11.40 5.89 11.84
N SER A 253 -11.41 4.58 12.02
CA SER A 253 -12.61 3.79 11.81
C SER A 253 -12.80 2.76 12.92
N ILE A 254 -14.06 2.46 13.23
CA ILE A 254 -14.43 1.34 14.09
C ILE A 254 -15.14 0.32 13.21
N ARG A 255 -14.63 -0.89 13.20
CA ARG A 255 -15.24 -2.03 12.51
C ARG A 255 -15.30 -3.21 13.47
N ASP A 256 -16.44 -3.86 13.57
CA ASP A 256 -16.67 -5.05 14.42
C ASP A 256 -16.23 -4.87 15.89
N GLY A 257 -16.35 -3.63 16.40
CA GLY A 257 -15.96 -3.29 17.77
C GLY A 257 -14.46 -3.06 17.98
N ASN A 258 -13.65 -3.08 16.93
CA ASN A 258 -12.22 -2.76 16.95
C ASN A 258 -11.96 -1.39 16.32
N LEU A 259 -11.08 -0.61 16.97
CA LEU A 259 -10.58 0.67 16.44
C LEU A 259 -9.54 0.44 15.38
#